data_2dbe0f6d62c31abe8bd83de02d8d6f4d
#
_entry.id   2dbe0f6d62c31abe8bd83de02d8d6f4d
#
_cell.length_a   1.000
_cell.length_b   1.000
_cell.length_c   1.000
_cell.angle_alpha   90.00
_cell.angle_beta   90.00
_cell.angle_gamma   90.00
#
_symmetry.space_group_name_H-M   'P 1'
#
loop_
_entity.id
_entity.type
_entity.pdbx_description
1 polymer ?
#
loop_
_entity_poly.entity_id
_entity_poly.type
_entity_poly.pdbx_seq_one_letter_code
_entity_poly.pdbx_strand_id
1 'polypeptide(L)'
;MRAQLAAFAIIATAVASNAWAQTTTPASVFMSDKDIMALVAKAKADRKGDAPVTAEPILLLAPYRAQLEYRPGNAPAALHEHDAELMVVLQGAGDIVTEGKLVDEERLNANNLRGSSISGGVSHPVVKGDMIIIPNNTPHQVIPSGGAPIVLMTMHVPYPATGWPPAN
;
A
#
# COMPACT_ATOMS: atom_id res chain seq x y z
N MET A 1 -8.42 -55.37 59.79
CA MET A 1 -9.13 -54.53 58.86
C MET A 1 -8.11 -53.89 57.94
N ARG A 2 -8.01 -54.33 56.68
CA ARG A 2 -7.06 -53.81 55.68
C ARG A 2 -7.87 -52.98 54.67
N ALA A 3 -7.65 -51.69 54.64
CA ALA A 3 -8.24 -50.81 53.63
C ALA A 3 -7.44 -50.87 52.32
N GLN A 4 -8.08 -51.26 51.23
CA GLN A 4 -7.55 -51.20 49.86
C GLN A 4 -7.84 -49.81 49.28
N LEU A 5 -6.79 -49.09 48.94
CA LEU A 5 -6.88 -47.85 48.15
C LEU A 5 -6.89 -48.23 46.67
N ALA A 6 -7.99 -47.99 46.01
CA ALA A 6 -8.11 -48.10 44.54
C ALA A 6 -7.58 -46.80 43.91
N ALA A 7 -6.50 -46.90 43.13
CA ALA A 7 -5.99 -45.79 42.31
C ALA A 7 -6.76 -45.75 40.98
N PHE A 8 -7.50 -44.67 40.74
CA PHE A 8 -8.11 -44.37 39.43
C PHE A 8 -7.07 -43.68 38.56
N ALA A 9 -6.63 -44.36 37.50
CA ALA A 9 -5.82 -43.75 36.45
C ALA A 9 -6.75 -43.00 35.44
N ILE A 10 -6.62 -41.70 35.41
CA ILE A 10 -7.30 -40.89 34.39
C ILE A 10 -6.42 -40.91 33.15
N ILE A 11 -6.89 -41.60 32.09
CA ILE A 11 -6.25 -41.58 30.78
C ILE A 11 -6.80 -40.30 30.05
N ALA A 12 -5.97 -39.27 30.00
CA ALA A 12 -6.25 -38.10 29.18
C ALA A 12 -5.93 -38.43 27.71
N THR A 13 -6.95 -38.68 26.89
CA THR A 13 -6.82 -38.78 25.45
C THR A 13 -6.66 -37.35 24.87
N ALA A 14 -5.45 -37.01 24.48
CA ALA A 14 -5.18 -35.80 23.72
C ALA A 14 -5.77 -35.97 22.30
N VAL A 15 -6.90 -35.32 22.04
CA VAL A 15 -7.43 -35.19 20.69
C VAL A 15 -6.57 -34.13 19.97
N ALA A 16 -5.63 -34.59 19.13
CA ALA A 16 -4.90 -33.71 18.21
C ALA A 16 -5.90 -33.22 17.16
N SER A 17 -6.38 -32.01 17.34
CA SER A 17 -7.14 -31.30 16.31
C SER A 17 -6.15 -30.91 15.20
N ASN A 18 -6.12 -31.70 14.12
CA ASN A 18 -5.51 -31.30 12.87
C ASN A 18 -6.32 -30.14 12.29
N ALA A 19 -6.01 -28.92 12.69
CA ALA A 19 -6.46 -27.74 11.99
C ALA A 19 -5.77 -27.73 10.62
N TRP A 20 -6.42 -28.28 9.62
CA TRP A 20 -6.05 -28.10 8.23
C TRP A 20 -6.21 -26.59 7.95
N ALA A 21 -5.10 -25.88 7.87
CA ALA A 21 -5.10 -24.54 7.30
C ALA A 21 -5.59 -24.69 5.85
N GLN A 22 -6.84 -24.36 5.61
CA GLN A 22 -7.35 -24.23 4.25
C GLN A 22 -6.55 -23.10 3.60
N THR A 23 -5.58 -23.44 2.77
CA THR A 23 -4.95 -22.49 1.86
C THR A 23 -5.98 -22.14 0.80
N THR A 24 -6.84 -21.17 1.10
CA THR A 24 -7.72 -20.61 0.08
C THR A 24 -6.83 -19.93 -0.95
N THR A 25 -6.81 -20.42 -2.18
CA THR A 25 -6.19 -19.69 -3.28
C THR A 25 -6.85 -18.33 -3.35
N PRO A 26 -6.08 -17.23 -3.30
CA PRO A 26 -6.65 -15.91 -3.39
C PRO A 26 -7.46 -15.78 -4.68
N ALA A 27 -8.68 -15.24 -4.58
CA ALA A 27 -9.49 -14.95 -5.75
C ALA A 27 -8.85 -13.83 -6.57
N SER A 28 -8.91 -13.93 -7.90
CA SER A 28 -8.54 -12.81 -8.76
C SER A 28 -9.44 -11.60 -8.46
N VAL A 29 -8.85 -10.41 -8.45
CA VAL A 29 -9.58 -9.15 -8.31
C VAL A 29 -9.77 -8.56 -9.69
N PHE A 30 -11.02 -8.34 -10.07
CA PHE A 30 -11.40 -7.63 -11.28
C PHE A 30 -12.23 -6.41 -10.90
N MET A 31 -11.90 -5.27 -11.49
CA MET A 31 -12.67 -4.03 -11.36
C MET A 31 -12.94 -3.45 -12.75
N SER A 32 -14.20 -3.25 -13.06
CA SER A 32 -14.60 -2.52 -14.28
C SER A 32 -14.32 -1.02 -14.13
N ASP A 33 -14.33 -0.29 -15.23
CA ASP A 33 -14.27 1.18 -15.20
C ASP A 33 -15.37 1.77 -14.28
N LYS A 34 -16.58 1.21 -14.33
CA LYS A 34 -17.68 1.62 -13.45
C LYS A 34 -17.34 1.45 -11.96
N ASP A 35 -16.68 0.35 -11.59
CA ASP A 35 -16.29 0.09 -10.20
C ASP A 35 -15.19 1.07 -9.76
N ILE A 36 -14.22 1.36 -10.64
CA ILE A 36 -13.20 2.38 -10.40
C ILE A 36 -13.84 3.75 -10.20
N MET A 37 -14.80 4.14 -11.05
CA MET A 37 -15.51 5.41 -10.90
C MET A 37 -16.33 5.49 -9.62
N ALA A 38 -16.90 4.39 -9.16
CA ALA A 38 -17.58 4.32 -7.87
C ALA A 38 -16.60 4.50 -6.70
N LEU A 39 -15.40 3.93 -6.77
CA LEU A 39 -14.34 4.17 -5.77
C LEU A 39 -13.86 5.61 -5.76
N VAL A 40 -13.72 6.26 -6.92
CA VAL A 40 -13.40 7.70 -7.00
C VAL A 40 -14.46 8.53 -6.27
N ALA A 41 -15.73 8.25 -6.54
CA ALA A 41 -16.84 8.95 -5.88
C ALA A 41 -16.83 8.72 -4.37
N LYS A 42 -16.55 7.48 -3.94
CA LYS A 42 -16.42 7.13 -2.53
C LYS A 42 -15.25 7.87 -1.87
N ALA A 43 -14.05 7.83 -2.45
CA ALA A 43 -12.87 8.52 -1.92
C ALA A 43 -13.10 10.03 -1.77
N LYS A 44 -13.80 10.63 -2.73
CA LYS A 44 -14.20 12.04 -2.67
C LYS A 44 -15.18 12.31 -1.53
N ALA A 45 -16.16 11.45 -1.32
CA ALA A 45 -17.17 11.59 -0.26
C ALA A 45 -16.58 11.35 1.13
N ASP A 46 -15.66 10.41 1.26
CA ASP A 46 -15.04 10.02 2.54
C ASP A 46 -13.88 10.93 2.97
N ARG A 47 -13.50 11.89 2.12
CA ARG A 47 -12.45 12.85 2.43
C ARG A 47 -12.74 13.61 3.72
N LYS A 48 -11.80 13.59 4.64
CA LYS A 48 -11.92 14.28 5.94
C LYS A 48 -11.27 15.67 5.88
N GLY A 49 -12.10 16.71 6.00
CA GLY A 49 -11.63 18.10 5.99
C GLY A 49 -10.74 18.40 4.77
N ASP A 50 -9.54 18.90 5.04
CA ASP A 50 -8.55 19.25 4.00
C ASP A 50 -7.53 18.14 3.72
N ALA A 51 -7.85 16.90 4.04
CA ALA A 51 -6.95 15.76 3.81
C ALA A 51 -6.39 15.80 2.36
N PRO A 52 -5.06 15.80 2.18
CA PRO A 52 -4.45 15.92 0.86
C PRO A 52 -4.55 14.61 0.05
N VAL A 53 -4.84 13.49 0.73
CA VAL A 53 -5.03 12.18 0.13
C VAL A 53 -6.18 11.47 0.82
N THR A 54 -7.05 10.83 0.03
CA THR A 54 -8.01 9.84 0.52
C THR A 54 -7.80 8.56 -0.29
N ALA A 55 -7.53 7.45 0.40
CA ALA A 55 -7.23 6.17 -0.22
C ALA A 55 -8.37 5.17 -0.01
N GLU A 56 -8.72 4.44 -1.08
CA GLU A 56 -9.68 3.34 -1.08
C GLU A 56 -8.99 2.05 -1.51
N PRO A 57 -9.11 0.95 -0.77
CA PRO A 57 -8.44 -0.29 -1.11
C PRO A 57 -9.03 -0.92 -2.37
N ILE A 58 -8.15 -1.38 -3.28
CA ILE A 58 -8.47 -2.22 -4.44
C ILE A 58 -8.12 -3.67 -4.13
N LEU A 59 -6.90 -3.90 -3.64
CA LEU A 59 -6.37 -5.22 -3.31
C LEU A 59 -5.66 -5.19 -1.97
N LEU A 60 -6.08 -6.06 -1.06
CA LEU A 60 -5.40 -6.32 0.21
C LEU A 60 -5.01 -7.82 0.24
N LEU A 61 -3.92 -8.15 -0.42
CA LEU A 61 -3.39 -9.51 -0.49
C LEU A 61 -1.91 -9.48 -0.10
N ALA A 62 -1.65 -9.67 1.19
CA ALA A 62 -0.28 -9.65 1.70
C ALA A 62 0.65 -10.58 0.90
N PRO A 63 1.86 -10.11 0.54
CA PRO A 63 2.45 -8.83 0.91
C PRO A 63 2.04 -7.65 -0.01
N TYR A 64 1.18 -7.87 -0.99
CA TYR A 64 0.79 -6.85 -1.97
C TYR A 64 -0.37 -6.00 -1.48
N ARG A 65 -0.34 -4.73 -1.83
CA ARG A 65 -1.40 -3.76 -1.57
C ARG A 65 -1.56 -2.84 -2.75
N ALA A 66 -2.78 -2.78 -3.30
CA ALA A 66 -3.14 -1.79 -4.31
C ALA A 66 -4.34 -0.96 -3.80
N GLN A 67 -4.32 0.33 -4.10
CA GLN A 67 -5.35 1.27 -3.67
C GLN A 67 -5.58 2.35 -4.75
N LEU A 68 -6.78 2.91 -4.73
CA LEU A 68 -7.08 4.14 -5.42
C LEU A 68 -6.80 5.31 -4.47
N GLU A 69 -6.15 6.33 -4.97
CA GLU A 69 -5.88 7.56 -4.23
C GLU A 69 -6.51 8.76 -4.92
N TYR A 70 -7.39 9.44 -4.21
CA TYR A 70 -7.92 10.75 -4.59
C TYR A 70 -7.08 11.84 -3.93
N ARG A 71 -6.43 12.66 -4.74
CA ARG A 71 -5.50 13.72 -4.31
C ARG A 71 -5.97 15.08 -4.81
N PRO A 72 -6.72 15.85 -4.01
CA PRO A 72 -7.23 17.17 -4.39
C PRO A 72 -6.20 18.28 -4.26
N GLY A 73 -5.06 18.04 -3.65
CA GLY A 73 -3.99 19.02 -3.41
C GLY A 73 -2.67 18.35 -3.15
N ASN A 74 -1.64 19.16 -2.89
CA ASN A 74 -0.31 18.68 -2.60
C ASN A 74 -0.30 17.87 -1.30
N ALA A 75 0.23 16.67 -1.36
CA ALA A 75 0.52 15.86 -0.19
C ALA A 75 1.99 16.02 0.22
N PRO A 76 2.35 15.71 1.47
CA PRO A 76 3.74 15.54 1.85
C PRO A 76 4.46 14.57 0.93
N ALA A 77 5.76 14.75 0.76
CA ALA A 77 6.61 13.78 0.08
C ALA A 77 6.72 12.50 0.91
N ALA A 78 6.88 11.37 0.24
CA ALA A 78 6.99 10.05 0.85
C ALA A 78 8.29 9.35 0.42
N LEU A 79 8.71 8.37 1.21
CA LEU A 79 9.75 7.41 0.88
C LEU A 79 9.43 6.07 1.54
N HIS A 80 9.48 5.00 0.75
CA HIS A 80 9.28 3.63 1.21
C HIS A 80 10.60 2.87 1.13
N GLU A 81 11.15 2.45 2.28
CA GLU A 81 12.49 1.83 2.33
C GLU A 81 12.50 0.42 1.74
N HIS A 82 11.38 -0.30 1.85
CA HIS A 82 11.30 -1.73 1.49
C HIS A 82 10.28 -2.04 0.40
N ASP A 83 9.58 -1.04 -0.12
CA ASP A 83 8.61 -1.22 -1.20
C ASP A 83 8.97 -0.32 -2.39
N ALA A 84 8.95 -0.88 -3.58
CA ALA A 84 8.77 -0.08 -4.78
C ALA A 84 7.29 0.29 -4.91
N GLU A 85 6.98 1.42 -5.55
CA GLU A 85 5.61 1.85 -5.77
C GLU A 85 5.33 2.05 -7.26
N LEU A 86 4.34 1.32 -7.77
CA LEU A 86 3.75 1.56 -9.09
C LEU A 86 2.63 2.57 -8.93
N MET A 87 2.64 3.64 -9.73
CA MET A 87 1.55 4.59 -9.86
C MET A 87 1.02 4.61 -11.30
N VAL A 88 -0.30 4.59 -11.45
CA VAL A 88 -0.99 4.78 -12.74
C VAL A 88 -1.98 5.93 -12.60
N VAL A 89 -1.93 6.91 -13.49
CA VAL A 89 -2.84 8.05 -13.48
C VAL A 89 -4.17 7.63 -14.08
N LEU A 90 -5.21 7.56 -13.24
CA LEU A 90 -6.57 7.21 -13.66
C LEU A 90 -7.35 8.45 -14.14
N GLN A 91 -7.14 9.62 -13.50
CA GLN A 91 -7.79 10.89 -13.86
C GLN A 91 -6.90 12.07 -13.47
N GLY A 92 -7.10 13.20 -14.18
CA GLY A 92 -6.39 14.45 -13.90
C GLY A 92 -5.01 14.51 -14.50
N ALA A 93 -4.23 15.45 -14.01
CA ALA A 93 -2.86 15.73 -14.41
C ALA A 93 -2.08 16.30 -13.23
N GLY A 94 -0.76 16.25 -13.31
CA GLY A 94 0.12 16.76 -12.27
C GLY A 94 1.57 16.54 -12.58
N ASP A 95 2.40 16.72 -11.57
CA ASP A 95 3.81 16.35 -11.57
C ASP A 95 4.04 15.25 -10.54
N ILE A 96 4.82 14.25 -10.90
CA ILE A 96 5.39 13.30 -9.94
C ILE A 96 6.87 13.63 -9.84
N VAL A 97 7.26 14.20 -8.70
CA VAL A 97 8.66 14.51 -8.38
C VAL A 97 9.27 13.29 -7.73
N THR A 98 10.40 12.82 -8.24
CA THR A 98 11.15 11.68 -7.70
C THR A 98 12.59 12.04 -7.42
N GLU A 99 13.29 11.15 -6.69
CA GLU A 99 14.70 11.34 -6.36
C GLU A 99 14.95 12.52 -5.40
N GLY A 100 16.19 13.05 -5.36
CA GLY A 100 16.54 14.14 -4.47
C GLY A 100 16.59 13.72 -3.00
N LYS A 101 16.17 14.63 -2.11
CA LYS A 101 16.15 14.43 -0.66
C LYS A 101 14.87 14.98 -0.06
N LEU A 102 14.32 14.28 0.93
CA LEU A 102 13.22 14.79 1.73
C LEU A 102 13.65 16.04 2.50
N VAL A 103 12.79 17.05 2.49
CA VAL A 103 12.93 18.24 3.35
C VAL A 103 12.10 18.00 4.61
N ASP A 104 12.61 18.38 5.77
CA ASP A 104 11.98 18.14 7.08
C ASP A 104 11.58 16.65 7.25
N GLU A 105 12.56 15.78 7.00
CA GLU A 105 12.35 14.33 7.06
C GLU A 105 11.88 13.86 8.42
N GLU A 106 10.80 13.07 8.43
CA GLU A 106 10.24 12.44 9.62
C GLU A 106 9.99 10.94 9.36
N ARG A 107 10.42 10.09 10.29
CA ARG A 107 10.14 8.66 10.25
C ARG A 107 8.75 8.37 10.81
N LEU A 108 7.88 7.78 9.99
CA LEU A 108 6.52 7.41 10.39
C LEU A 108 6.47 6.02 11.01
N ASN A 109 7.26 5.08 10.48
CA ASN A 109 7.36 3.69 10.97
C ASN A 109 8.63 3.02 10.40
N ALA A 110 8.75 1.70 10.57
CA ALA A 110 9.93 0.95 10.14
C ALA A 110 10.20 0.96 8.63
N ASN A 111 9.21 1.30 7.79
CA ASN A 111 9.32 1.27 6.33
C ASN A 111 9.08 2.63 5.67
N ASN A 112 8.50 3.60 6.38
CA ASN A 112 8.02 4.82 5.75
C ASN A 112 8.61 6.06 6.40
N LEU A 113 9.08 6.96 5.54
CA LEU A 113 9.45 8.33 5.87
C LEU A 113 8.55 9.30 5.10
N ARG A 114 8.43 10.51 5.60
CA ARG A 114 7.81 11.64 4.90
C ARG A 114 8.67 12.88 4.99
N GLY A 115 8.41 13.83 4.11
CA GLY A 115 8.98 15.17 4.15
C GLY A 115 7.96 16.21 3.74
N SER A 116 8.20 17.48 4.06
CA SER A 116 7.34 18.59 3.60
C SER A 116 7.40 18.75 2.07
N SER A 117 8.55 18.44 1.47
CA SER A 117 8.82 18.51 0.03
C SER A 117 10.06 17.70 -0.34
N ILE A 118 10.49 17.79 -1.62
CA ILE A 118 11.72 17.21 -2.14
C ILE A 118 12.64 18.33 -2.61
N SER A 119 13.93 18.29 -2.23
CA SER A 119 14.98 19.15 -2.73
C SER A 119 15.86 18.41 -3.74
N GLY A 120 16.06 19.00 -4.92
CA GLY A 120 16.93 18.43 -5.97
C GLY A 120 16.32 17.21 -6.69
N GLY A 121 14.99 17.06 -6.65
CA GLY A 121 14.30 15.99 -7.36
C GLY A 121 14.11 16.26 -8.85
N VAL A 122 13.67 15.23 -9.57
CA VAL A 122 13.31 15.26 -10.99
C VAL A 122 11.79 15.27 -11.13
N SER A 123 11.22 16.28 -11.82
CA SER A 123 9.79 16.36 -12.07
C SER A 123 9.41 15.66 -13.36
N HIS A 124 8.37 14.82 -13.27
CA HIS A 124 7.75 14.10 -14.39
C HIS A 124 6.33 14.61 -14.56
N PRO A 125 6.05 15.48 -15.57
CA PRO A 125 4.67 15.83 -15.89
C PRO A 125 3.89 14.59 -16.31
N VAL A 126 2.72 14.38 -15.71
CA VAL A 126 1.90 13.19 -15.96
C VAL A 126 0.45 13.58 -16.26
N VAL A 127 -0.18 12.78 -17.10
CA VAL A 127 -1.60 12.88 -17.46
C VAL A 127 -2.27 11.52 -17.37
N LYS A 128 -3.60 11.48 -17.49
CA LYS A 128 -4.36 10.22 -17.51
C LYS A 128 -3.76 9.19 -18.49
N GLY A 129 -3.51 7.99 -17.99
CA GLY A 129 -2.95 6.85 -18.70
C GLY A 129 -1.45 6.68 -18.48
N ASP A 130 -0.74 7.69 -17.98
CA ASP A 130 0.67 7.57 -17.68
C ASP A 130 0.90 6.68 -16.44
N MET A 131 2.08 6.07 -16.40
CA MET A 131 2.52 5.24 -15.29
C MET A 131 3.97 5.52 -14.94
N ILE A 132 4.30 5.35 -13.67
CA ILE A 132 5.67 5.40 -13.17
C ILE A 132 5.88 4.29 -12.14
N ILE A 133 7.07 3.71 -12.11
CA ILE A 133 7.53 2.85 -11.04
C ILE A 133 8.62 3.59 -10.28
N ILE A 134 8.41 3.75 -8.99
CA ILE A 134 9.35 4.41 -8.09
C ILE A 134 10.06 3.30 -7.32
N PRO A 135 11.39 3.15 -7.44
CA PRO A 135 12.14 2.16 -6.69
C PRO A 135 12.01 2.39 -5.17
N ASN A 136 12.19 1.32 -4.40
CA ASN A 136 12.32 1.46 -2.94
C ASN A 136 13.44 2.46 -2.59
N ASN A 137 13.34 3.05 -1.42
CA ASN A 137 14.29 4.04 -0.89
C ASN A 137 14.44 5.29 -1.78
N THR A 138 13.41 5.63 -2.58
CA THR A 138 13.40 6.79 -3.46
C THR A 138 12.34 7.79 -3.01
N PRO A 139 12.72 9.03 -2.62
CA PRO A 139 11.75 10.09 -2.32
C PRO A 139 10.85 10.36 -3.50
N HIS A 140 9.57 10.58 -3.23
CA HIS A 140 8.61 10.95 -4.28
C HIS A 140 7.48 11.83 -3.73
N GLN A 141 6.92 12.67 -4.59
CA GLN A 141 5.81 13.57 -4.26
C GLN A 141 4.89 13.74 -5.45
N VAL A 142 3.58 13.64 -5.22
CA VAL A 142 2.57 13.92 -6.24
C VAL A 142 2.03 15.34 -6.03
N ILE A 143 2.06 16.14 -7.08
CA ILE A 143 1.64 17.54 -7.12
C ILE A 143 0.56 17.70 -8.18
N PRO A 144 -0.74 17.71 -7.82
CA PRO A 144 -1.82 17.94 -8.77
C PRO A 144 -1.69 19.29 -9.48
N SER A 145 -1.99 19.38 -10.76
CA SER A 145 -1.90 20.62 -11.54
C SER A 145 -3.26 21.24 -11.83
N GLY A 146 -3.27 22.54 -12.18
CA GLY A 146 -4.45 23.25 -12.62
C GLY A 146 -5.56 23.41 -11.57
N GLY A 147 -5.27 23.20 -10.28
CA GLY A 147 -6.28 23.28 -9.22
C GLY A 147 -7.32 22.16 -9.25
N ALA A 148 -7.11 21.13 -10.07
CA ALA A 148 -7.96 19.96 -10.19
C ALA A 148 -7.34 18.74 -9.46
N PRO A 149 -8.17 17.82 -8.96
CA PRO A 149 -7.65 16.59 -8.34
C PRO A 149 -6.94 15.70 -9.36
N ILE A 150 -5.90 14.98 -8.90
CA ILE A 150 -5.37 13.81 -9.61
C ILE A 150 -5.83 12.54 -8.89
N VAL A 151 -6.19 11.51 -9.66
CA VAL A 151 -6.56 10.20 -9.14
C VAL A 151 -5.57 9.18 -9.64
N LEU A 152 -4.99 8.43 -8.72
CA LEU A 152 -4.00 7.40 -9.01
C LEU A 152 -4.53 6.03 -8.58
N MET A 153 -4.14 4.99 -9.30
CA MET A 153 -4.01 3.66 -8.72
C MET A 153 -2.55 3.51 -8.30
N THR A 154 -2.33 3.14 -7.04
CA THR A 154 -1.00 2.87 -6.52
C THR A 154 -0.90 1.42 -6.07
N MET A 155 0.27 0.81 -6.26
CA MET A 155 0.54 -0.54 -5.81
C MET A 155 1.93 -0.63 -5.18
N HIS A 156 1.98 -1.04 -3.92
CA HIS A 156 3.23 -1.35 -3.25
C HIS A 156 3.69 -2.75 -3.62
N VAL A 157 4.92 -2.84 -4.10
CA VAL A 157 5.61 -4.07 -4.47
C VAL A 157 6.77 -4.26 -3.50
N PRO A 158 6.65 -5.17 -2.52
CA PRO A 158 7.71 -5.37 -1.54
C PRO A 158 9.02 -5.77 -2.22
N TYR A 159 10.09 -5.09 -1.87
CA TYR A 159 11.42 -5.44 -2.32
C TYR A 159 11.95 -6.58 -1.44
N PRO A 160 12.31 -7.73 -2.00
CA PRO A 160 12.80 -8.84 -1.19
C PRO A 160 14.13 -8.46 -0.50
N ALA A 161 14.26 -8.78 0.79
CA ALA A 161 15.44 -8.48 1.58
C ALA A 161 16.75 -9.04 0.99
N THR A 162 16.65 -10.06 0.16
CA THR A 162 17.78 -10.72 -0.54
C THR A 162 18.06 -10.14 -1.92
N GLY A 163 17.34 -9.08 -2.31
CA GLY A 163 17.38 -8.54 -3.68
C GLY A 163 16.59 -9.38 -4.68
N TRP A 164 16.38 -8.87 -5.89
CA TRP A 164 15.83 -9.64 -7.01
C TRP A 164 16.87 -10.66 -7.45
N PRO A 165 16.43 -11.88 -7.82
CA PRO A 165 17.35 -12.81 -8.48
C PRO A 165 17.94 -12.11 -9.71
N PRO A 166 19.24 -12.34 -10.04
CA PRO A 166 19.82 -11.78 -11.25
C PRO A 166 18.97 -12.21 -12.45
N ALA A 167 18.76 -11.29 -13.39
CA ALA A 167 18.12 -11.61 -14.64
C ALA A 167 18.93 -12.72 -15.32
N ASN A 168 18.29 -13.85 -15.64
CA ASN A 168 18.89 -14.96 -16.36
C ASN A 168 19.19 -14.55 -17.81
#